data_20d426bccbbbdc03862ed7f7c7fc08e3
#
_entry.id   20d426bccbbbdc03862ed7f7c7fc08e3
#
_cell.length_a   1.000
_cell.length_b   1.000
_cell.length_c   1.000
_cell.angle_alpha   90.00
_cell.angle_beta   90.00
_cell.angle_gamma   90.00
#
_symmetry.space_group_name_H-M   'P 1'
#
loop_
_entity.id
_entity.type
_entity.pdbx_description
1 polymer ?
#
loop_
_entity_poly.entity_id
_entity_poly.type
_entity_poly.pdbx_seq_one_letter_code
_entity_poly.pdbx_strand_id
1 'polypeptide(L)'
;MKKLILINLCLILIWNCDGKTMAKETKHQNRLADSQSPYLLQHASNPVDWYPWGDEAFEKAKEENKPIFLSIGYSTCHWCHVMEHESFEDSTVAAQMNEYFVSIKVDREEMPEVDHLYMSVCQAMTGRGCWPLT
;
A
#
# COMPACT_ATOMS: atom_id res chain seq x y z
N MET A 1 -68.08 -38.31 30.58
CA MET A 1 -67.52 -38.17 29.23
C MET A 1 -66.47 -37.07 29.24
N LYS A 2 -65.23 -37.48 29.37
CA LYS A 2 -64.10 -36.54 29.52
C LYS A 2 -63.49 -36.23 28.10
N LYS A 3 -63.60 -34.99 27.67
CA LYS A 3 -62.97 -34.57 26.42
C LYS A 3 -61.48 -34.31 26.63
N LEU A 4 -60.67 -35.11 25.95
CA LEU A 4 -59.24 -35.02 25.94
C LEU A 4 -58.85 -33.86 24.97
N ILE A 5 -58.31 -32.80 25.51
CA ILE A 5 -57.74 -31.68 24.70
C ILE A 5 -56.30 -32.03 24.45
N LEU A 6 -55.96 -32.38 23.20
CA LEU A 6 -54.59 -32.54 22.71
C LEU A 6 -54.03 -31.17 22.47
N ILE A 7 -53.15 -30.73 23.33
CA ILE A 7 -52.32 -29.52 23.11
C ILE A 7 -51.17 -29.90 22.19
N ASN A 8 -51.27 -29.45 20.97
CA ASN A 8 -50.20 -29.61 19.96
C ASN A 8 -49.12 -28.60 20.26
N LEU A 9 -48.06 -29.06 20.93
CA LEU A 9 -46.87 -28.24 21.22
C LEU A 9 -46.00 -28.14 19.98
N CYS A 10 -46.22 -27.07 19.19
CA CYS A 10 -45.43 -26.74 18.03
C CYS A 10 -44.06 -26.20 18.51
N LEU A 11 -43.05 -27.06 18.56
CA LEU A 11 -41.66 -26.68 18.81
C LEU A 11 -41.17 -25.88 17.61
N ILE A 12 -41.19 -24.56 17.73
CA ILE A 12 -40.54 -23.65 16.80
C ILE A 12 -39.05 -23.71 17.11
N LEU A 13 -38.32 -24.49 16.32
CA LEU A 13 -36.87 -24.45 16.28
C LEU A 13 -36.47 -23.09 15.66
N ILE A 14 -36.19 -22.12 16.52
CA ILE A 14 -35.54 -20.88 16.11
C ILE A 14 -34.11 -21.24 15.76
N TRP A 15 -33.83 -21.41 14.47
CA TRP A 15 -32.49 -21.51 13.95
C TRP A 15 -31.86 -20.15 14.10
N ASN A 16 -31.07 -19.97 15.16
CA ASN A 16 -30.16 -18.85 15.30
C ASN A 16 -29.13 -18.96 14.17
N CYS A 17 -29.39 -18.23 13.10
CA CYS A 17 -28.38 -17.95 12.11
C CYS A 17 -27.45 -16.92 12.74
N ASP A 18 -26.39 -17.37 13.43
CA ASP A 18 -25.27 -16.54 13.82
C ASP A 18 -24.64 -15.99 12.52
N GLY A 19 -25.17 -14.87 12.08
CA GLY A 19 -24.55 -14.03 11.08
C GLY A 19 -23.22 -13.53 11.64
N LYS A 20 -22.16 -14.35 11.54
CA LYS A 20 -20.80 -13.84 11.62
C LYS A 20 -20.68 -12.79 10.52
N THR A 21 -20.94 -11.55 10.90
CA THR A 21 -20.52 -10.40 10.11
C THR A 21 -19.01 -10.56 9.96
N MET A 22 -18.58 -11.04 8.80
CA MET A 22 -17.17 -10.97 8.43
C MET A 22 -16.87 -9.48 8.43
N ALA A 23 -16.20 -9.02 9.48
CA ALA A 23 -15.61 -7.70 9.49
C ALA A 23 -14.75 -7.65 8.22
N LYS A 24 -15.13 -6.78 7.28
CA LYS A 24 -14.34 -6.49 6.09
C LYS A 24 -13.01 -5.99 6.65
N GLU A 25 -11.99 -6.82 6.60
CA GLU A 25 -10.64 -6.41 6.91
C GLU A 25 -10.38 -5.19 6.03
N THR A 26 -10.31 -4.02 6.65
CA THR A 26 -9.92 -2.80 5.94
C THR A 26 -8.46 -3.02 5.57
N LYS A 27 -8.22 -3.45 4.32
CA LYS A 27 -6.88 -3.60 3.77
C LYS A 27 -6.17 -2.26 4.00
N HIS A 28 -5.01 -2.32 4.65
CA HIS A 28 -4.18 -1.13 4.83
C HIS A 28 -4.01 -0.43 3.47
N GLN A 29 -4.23 0.88 3.44
CA GLN A 29 -4.01 1.70 2.26
C GLN A 29 -3.18 2.91 2.67
N ASN A 30 -2.11 3.16 1.93
CA ASN A 30 -1.33 4.37 2.03
C ASN A 30 -1.86 5.45 1.08
N ARG A 31 -1.22 6.61 1.00
CA ARG A 31 -1.68 7.77 0.20
C ARG A 31 -1.72 7.52 -1.30
N LEU A 32 -1.03 6.48 -1.79
CA LEU A 32 -1.06 6.14 -3.21
C LEU A 32 -2.43 5.61 -3.67
N ALA A 33 -3.33 5.25 -2.75
CA ALA A 33 -4.67 4.80 -3.07
C ALA A 33 -5.52 5.86 -3.79
N ASP A 34 -5.19 7.14 -3.63
CA ASP A 34 -5.87 8.26 -4.29
C ASP A 34 -5.23 8.65 -5.64
N SER A 35 -4.20 7.93 -6.07
CA SER A 35 -3.49 8.18 -7.33
C SER A 35 -4.30 7.74 -8.55
N GLN A 36 -3.99 8.34 -9.71
CA GLN A 36 -4.49 7.88 -11.02
C GLN A 36 -3.48 6.97 -11.73
N SER A 37 -2.22 6.96 -11.29
CA SER A 37 -1.18 6.11 -11.85
C SER A 37 -1.44 4.63 -11.56
N PRO A 38 -1.49 3.75 -12.58
CA PRO A 38 -1.57 2.31 -12.38
C PRO A 38 -0.38 1.78 -11.55
N TYR A 39 0.80 2.33 -11.74
CA TYR A 39 2.00 1.95 -11.00
C TYR A 39 1.90 2.32 -9.51
N LEU A 40 1.48 3.53 -9.20
CA LEU A 40 1.33 3.95 -7.80
C LEU A 40 0.23 3.16 -7.10
N LEU A 41 -0.88 2.86 -7.79
CA LEU A 41 -1.97 2.05 -7.25
C LEU A 41 -1.53 0.61 -6.91
N GLN A 42 -0.58 0.01 -7.64
CA GLN A 42 0.00 -1.29 -7.31
C GLN A 42 0.61 -1.28 -5.90
N HIS A 43 1.23 -0.18 -5.50
CA HIS A 43 1.87 0.00 -4.20
C HIS A 43 0.96 0.55 -3.09
N ALA A 44 -0.30 0.84 -3.38
CA ALA A 44 -1.24 1.44 -2.43
C ALA A 44 -1.51 0.58 -1.18
N SER A 45 -1.32 -0.74 -1.28
CA SER A 45 -1.54 -1.68 -0.18
C SER A 45 -0.27 -2.11 0.54
N ASN A 46 0.90 -1.58 0.16
CA ASN A 46 2.13 -1.85 0.86
C ASN A 46 2.07 -1.28 2.29
N PRO A 47 2.66 -1.95 3.29
CA PRO A 47 2.77 -1.44 4.66
C PRO A 47 3.72 -0.22 4.78
N VAL A 48 4.53 0.07 3.76
CA VAL A 48 5.31 1.31 3.67
C VAL A 48 4.36 2.49 3.51
N ASP A 49 4.58 3.55 4.31
CA ASP A 49 3.80 4.80 4.25
C ASP A 49 4.24 5.67 3.06
N TRP A 50 3.92 5.19 1.87
CA TRP A 50 4.27 5.85 0.62
C TRP A 50 3.53 7.16 0.42
N TYR A 51 4.28 8.14 -0.03
CA TYR A 51 3.78 9.42 -0.55
C TYR A 51 3.93 9.46 -2.08
N PRO A 52 3.00 10.07 -2.80
CA PRO A 52 3.27 10.51 -4.17
C PRO A 52 4.28 11.66 -4.14
N TRP A 53 4.91 11.95 -5.27
CA TRP A 53 5.76 13.13 -5.42
C TRP A 53 4.95 14.40 -5.24
N GLY A 54 5.33 15.25 -4.31
CA GLY A 54 4.63 16.49 -4.01
C GLY A 54 5.06 17.15 -2.70
N ASP A 55 4.58 18.35 -2.49
CA ASP A 55 4.97 19.20 -1.36
C ASP A 55 4.70 18.56 -0.01
N GLU A 56 3.60 17.79 0.13
CA GLU A 56 3.25 17.11 1.39
C GLU A 56 4.39 16.23 1.91
N ALA A 57 5.02 15.46 1.01
CA ALA A 57 6.14 14.59 1.38
C ALA A 57 7.38 15.38 1.79
N PHE A 58 7.69 16.45 1.08
CA PHE A 58 8.85 17.30 1.37
C PHE A 58 8.68 18.09 2.66
N GLU A 59 7.49 18.63 2.90
CA GLU A 59 7.16 19.31 4.15
C GLU A 59 7.27 18.36 5.34
N LYS A 60 6.70 17.16 5.23
CA LYS A 60 6.80 16.13 6.27
C LYS A 60 8.25 15.75 6.55
N ALA A 61 9.06 15.53 5.51
CA ALA A 61 10.47 15.19 5.68
C ALA A 61 11.24 16.29 6.43
N LYS A 62 10.92 17.54 6.13
CA LYS A 62 11.50 18.71 6.80
C LYS A 62 11.03 18.85 8.24
N GLU A 63 9.73 18.68 8.50
CA GLU A 63 9.14 18.80 9.84
C GLU A 63 9.67 17.71 10.78
N GLU A 64 9.77 16.48 10.30
CA GLU A 64 10.26 15.34 11.08
C GLU A 64 11.79 15.20 11.07
N ASN A 65 12.49 16.06 10.32
CA ASN A 65 13.94 15.99 10.10
C ASN A 65 14.39 14.59 9.65
N LYS A 66 13.62 13.98 8.73
CA LYS A 66 13.89 12.67 8.15
C LYS A 66 14.42 12.79 6.73
N PRO A 67 15.37 11.95 6.33
CA PRO A 67 15.76 11.84 4.93
C PRO A 67 14.62 11.27 4.09
N ILE A 68 14.63 11.59 2.80
CA ILE A 68 13.69 11.04 1.83
C ILE A 68 14.25 9.73 1.27
N PHE A 69 13.43 8.69 1.26
CA PHE A 69 13.65 7.49 0.48
C PHE A 69 12.85 7.61 -0.82
N LEU A 70 13.55 7.83 -1.94
CA LEU A 70 12.93 7.98 -3.25
C LEU A 70 12.98 6.67 -4.02
N SER A 71 11.85 6.22 -4.56
CA SER A 71 11.76 5.04 -5.42
C SER A 71 11.02 5.37 -6.71
N ILE A 72 11.72 5.24 -7.84
CA ILE A 72 11.20 5.54 -9.18
C ILE A 72 11.10 4.25 -9.98
N GLY A 73 9.98 4.06 -10.66
CA GLY A 73 9.75 2.90 -11.50
C GLY A 73 8.59 3.10 -12.46
N TYR A 74 8.01 2.01 -12.96
CA TYR A 74 6.87 2.02 -13.87
C TYR A 74 6.11 0.69 -13.82
N SER A 75 4.88 0.66 -14.32
CA SER A 75 3.92 -0.43 -14.11
C SER A 75 4.36 -1.80 -14.66
N THR A 76 5.17 -1.83 -15.72
CA THR A 76 5.67 -3.08 -16.33
C THR A 76 7.13 -3.39 -15.97
N CYS A 77 7.68 -2.72 -14.97
CA CYS A 77 9.06 -2.90 -14.51
C CYS A 77 9.20 -4.20 -13.70
N HIS A 78 9.80 -5.23 -14.29
CA HIS A 78 10.00 -6.52 -13.63
C HIS A 78 10.71 -6.40 -12.26
N TRP A 79 11.85 -5.72 -12.22
CA TRP A 79 12.63 -5.59 -10.98
C TRP A 79 11.98 -4.68 -9.94
N CYS A 80 11.07 -3.78 -10.36
CA CYS A 80 10.25 -3.01 -9.41
C CYS A 80 9.28 -3.92 -8.66
N HIS A 81 8.66 -4.89 -9.34
CA HIS A 81 7.80 -5.91 -8.72
C HIS A 81 8.58 -6.85 -7.82
N VAL A 82 9.77 -7.27 -8.23
CA VAL A 82 10.65 -8.10 -7.38
C VAL A 82 10.97 -7.35 -6.08
N MET A 83 11.40 -6.09 -6.16
CA MET A 83 11.69 -5.27 -4.97
C MET A 83 10.44 -5.05 -4.10
N GLU A 84 9.27 -4.90 -4.69
CA GLU A 84 8.01 -4.81 -3.96
C GLU A 84 7.79 -6.05 -3.09
N HIS A 85 7.83 -7.24 -3.72
CA HIS A 85 7.58 -8.50 -3.01
C HIS A 85 8.64 -8.85 -1.98
N GLU A 86 9.91 -8.54 -2.26
CA GLU A 86 11.02 -8.86 -1.36
C GLU A 86 11.18 -7.85 -0.21
N SER A 87 10.70 -6.61 -0.38
CA SER A 87 10.99 -5.53 0.56
C SER A 87 9.77 -4.71 0.97
N PHE A 88 9.00 -4.18 0.02
CA PHE A 88 7.96 -3.20 0.35
C PHE A 88 6.68 -3.82 0.91
N GLU A 89 6.46 -5.11 0.70
CA GLU A 89 5.36 -5.90 1.30
C GLU A 89 5.75 -6.47 2.67
N ASP A 90 7.04 -6.50 3.02
CA ASP A 90 7.50 -6.98 4.32
C ASP A 90 7.27 -5.94 5.42
N SER A 91 6.51 -6.33 6.44
CA SER A 91 6.13 -5.43 7.54
C SER A 91 7.33 -4.99 8.41
N THR A 92 8.38 -5.79 8.49
CA THR A 92 9.58 -5.46 9.26
C THR A 92 10.40 -4.40 8.54
N VAL A 93 10.57 -4.55 7.23
CA VAL A 93 11.24 -3.57 6.38
C VAL A 93 10.43 -2.26 6.36
N ALA A 94 9.11 -2.37 6.19
CA ALA A 94 8.22 -1.21 6.18
C ALA A 94 8.27 -0.43 7.51
N ALA A 95 8.32 -1.12 8.66
CA ALA A 95 8.45 -0.46 9.95
C ALA A 95 9.72 0.38 10.04
N GLN A 96 10.86 -0.15 9.58
CA GLN A 96 12.12 0.60 9.54
C GLN A 96 12.06 1.77 8.55
N MET A 97 11.50 1.56 7.36
CA MET A 97 11.34 2.64 6.38
C MET A 97 10.49 3.77 6.94
N ASN A 98 9.36 3.46 7.57
CA ASN A 98 8.44 4.44 8.15
C ASN A 98 9.05 5.17 9.36
N GLU A 99 9.92 4.50 10.12
CA GLU A 99 10.60 5.11 11.27
C GLU A 99 11.68 6.11 10.84
N TYR A 100 12.49 5.76 9.85
CA TYR A 100 13.71 6.51 9.53
C TYR A 100 13.59 7.41 8.30
N PHE A 101 12.59 7.21 7.44
CA PHE A 101 12.46 7.93 6.17
C PHE A 101 11.04 8.47 5.97
N VAL A 102 10.94 9.49 5.12
CA VAL A 102 9.72 9.80 4.37
C VAL A 102 9.88 9.16 2.99
N SER A 103 9.02 8.20 2.68
CA SER A 103 9.15 7.37 1.48
C SER A 103 8.30 7.92 0.34
N ILE A 104 8.92 8.27 -0.79
CA ILE A 104 8.26 8.82 -1.98
C ILE A 104 8.32 7.80 -3.10
N LYS A 105 7.17 7.52 -3.72
CA LYS A 105 7.05 6.69 -4.91
C LYS A 105 6.76 7.54 -6.13
N VAL A 106 7.51 7.32 -7.21
CA VAL A 106 7.37 8.07 -8.47
C VAL A 106 7.10 7.12 -9.62
N ASP A 107 6.06 7.43 -10.39
CA ASP A 107 5.84 6.84 -11.70
C ASP A 107 6.59 7.67 -12.74
N ARG A 108 7.61 7.05 -13.38
CA ARG A 108 8.40 7.73 -14.41
C ARG A 108 7.58 8.07 -15.67
N GLU A 109 6.47 7.38 -15.90
CA GLU A 109 5.62 7.63 -17.06
C GLU A 109 4.76 8.90 -16.87
N GLU A 110 4.42 9.22 -15.62
CA GLU A 110 3.74 10.47 -15.27
C GLU A 110 4.69 11.62 -14.98
N MET A 111 5.89 11.33 -14.46
CA MET A 111 6.88 12.34 -14.07
C MET A 111 8.26 12.09 -14.71
N PRO A 112 8.35 12.14 -16.05
CA PRO A 112 9.59 11.84 -16.76
C PRO A 112 10.73 12.80 -16.45
N GLU A 113 10.43 14.05 -16.07
CA GLU A 113 11.43 15.05 -15.68
C GLU A 113 12.14 14.69 -14.38
N VAL A 114 11.38 14.14 -13.40
CA VAL A 114 11.93 13.66 -12.12
C VAL A 114 12.80 12.43 -12.37
N ASP A 115 12.30 11.47 -13.15
CA ASP A 115 13.05 10.28 -13.54
C ASP A 115 14.36 10.64 -14.23
N HIS A 116 14.30 11.52 -15.23
CA HIS A 116 15.50 11.95 -15.98
C HIS A 116 16.55 12.62 -15.08
N LEU A 117 16.12 13.48 -14.18
CA LEU A 117 17.02 14.16 -13.24
C LEU A 117 17.76 13.13 -12.36
N TYR A 118 17.04 12.28 -11.66
CA TYR A 118 17.64 11.32 -10.72
C TYR A 118 18.41 10.21 -11.45
N MET A 119 17.95 9.78 -12.63
CA MET A 119 18.70 8.84 -13.46
C MET A 119 20.05 9.43 -13.90
N SER A 120 20.08 10.71 -14.28
CA SER A 120 21.32 11.41 -14.66
C SER A 120 22.29 11.51 -13.48
N VAL A 121 21.79 11.80 -12.28
CA VAL A 121 22.61 11.81 -11.06
C VAL A 121 23.15 10.42 -10.76
N CYS A 122 22.31 9.40 -10.82
CA CYS A 122 22.71 8.00 -10.59
C CYS A 122 23.82 7.58 -11.58
N GLN A 123 23.66 7.88 -12.87
CA GLN A 123 24.65 7.58 -13.90
C GLN A 123 25.96 8.33 -13.69
N ALA A 124 25.90 9.60 -13.27
CA ALA A 124 27.09 10.39 -12.97
C ALA A 124 27.87 9.85 -11.78
N MET A 125 27.17 9.34 -10.76
CA MET A 125 27.78 8.80 -9.53
C MET A 125 28.31 7.38 -9.69
N THR A 126 27.59 6.53 -10.44
CA THR A 126 27.83 5.08 -10.48
C THR A 126 28.29 4.55 -11.82
N GLY A 127 28.25 5.38 -12.89
CA GLY A 127 28.54 4.99 -14.27
C GLY A 127 27.42 4.18 -14.95
N ARG A 128 26.30 3.93 -14.28
CA ARG A 128 25.16 3.14 -14.79
C ARG A 128 23.86 3.55 -14.10
N GLY A 129 22.73 3.18 -14.68
CA GLY A 129 21.42 3.39 -14.08
C GLY A 129 20.42 2.37 -14.59
N CYS A 130 19.43 2.03 -13.79
CA CYS A 130 18.32 1.11 -14.11
C CYS A 130 17.12 1.39 -13.20
N TRP A 131 16.04 0.68 -13.43
CA TRP A 131 14.87 0.68 -12.54
C TRP A 131 14.75 -0.67 -11.81
N PRO A 132 14.23 -0.66 -10.55
CA PRO A 132 13.87 0.55 -9.79
C PRO A 132 15.10 1.42 -9.50
N LEU A 133 14.91 2.74 -9.56
CA LEU A 133 15.91 3.69 -9.14
C LEU A 133 15.61 4.12 -7.71
N THR A 134 16.50 3.82 -6.79
CA THR A 134 16.36 4.14 -5.36
C THR A 134 17.68 4.67 -4.80
#